data_f66f11a6102b17b575482e55a95319b3
#
_entry.id   f66f11a6102b17b575482e55a95319b3
#
_cell.length_a   1.000
_cell.length_b   1.000
_cell.length_c   1.000
_cell.angle_alpha   90.00
_cell.angle_beta   90.00
_cell.angle_gamma   90.00
#
_symmetry.space_group_name_H-M   'P 1'
#
loop_
_entity.id
_entity.type
_entity.pdbx_description
1 polymer ?
#
loop_
_entity_poly.entity_id
_entity_poly.type
_entity_poly.pdbx_seq_one_letter_code
_entity_poly.pdbx_strand_id
1 'polypeptide(L)'
;MKRQMELFLIILLPILGLVFLGGKIMTLTKRPEQKITASSSKKVVQKPEGDIKKEQLDYLKEHEQKVIDLVKAQNSKVESVQIDWDQTQWGDGGLTTPEYYMSVYGRINHIEESGWRVDIPINEDNTLNLDEMYIGSDIGIGGRLF
;
A
#
# COMPACT_ATOMS: atom_id res chain seq x y z
N MET A 1 13.07 36.20 9.87
CA MET A 1 11.98 35.26 9.61
C MET A 1 10.68 35.88 9.09
N LYS A 2 10.38 37.13 9.34
CA LYS A 2 9.15 37.79 8.84
C LYS A 2 9.12 38.07 7.32
N ARG A 3 10.27 38.22 6.68
CA ARG A 3 10.35 38.48 5.23
C ARG A 3 10.06 37.29 4.31
N GLN A 4 10.20 36.09 4.80
CA GLN A 4 9.93 34.89 3.99
C GLN A 4 8.44 34.54 3.91
N MET A 5 7.64 34.94 4.89
CA MET A 5 6.19 34.69 4.90
C MET A 5 5.42 35.63 3.95
N GLU A 6 5.91 36.84 3.75
CA GLU A 6 5.23 37.80 2.87
C GLU A 6 5.39 37.45 1.38
N LEU A 7 6.50 36.81 1.01
CA LEU A 7 6.74 36.40 -0.37
C LEU A 7 5.85 35.20 -0.78
N PHE A 8 5.49 34.34 0.17
CA PHE A 8 4.56 33.21 -0.10
C PHE A 8 3.12 33.70 -0.31
N LEU A 9 2.72 34.77 0.35
CA LEU A 9 1.35 35.29 0.23
C LEU A 9 1.12 36.01 -1.11
N ILE A 10 2.16 36.59 -1.69
CA ILE A 10 2.07 37.34 -2.97
C ILE A 10 2.02 36.39 -4.17
N ILE A 11 2.58 35.16 -4.05
CA ILE A 11 2.59 34.18 -5.13
C ILE A 11 1.28 33.39 -5.19
N LEU A 12 0.54 33.28 -4.06
CA LEU A 12 -0.70 32.52 -4.00
C LEU A 12 -1.93 33.27 -4.52
N LEU A 13 -1.91 34.58 -4.55
CA LEU A 13 -3.05 35.43 -4.98
C LEU A 13 -3.35 35.39 -6.48
N PRO A 14 -2.40 35.27 -7.41
CA PRO A 14 -2.74 35.21 -8.83
C PRO A 14 -3.28 33.88 -9.31
N ILE A 15 -3.10 32.77 -8.53
CA ILE A 15 -3.58 31.44 -8.95
C ILE A 15 -5.08 31.28 -8.64
N LEU A 16 -5.60 31.92 -7.60
CA LEU A 16 -7.03 31.91 -7.28
C LEU A 16 -7.91 32.72 -8.23
N GLY A 17 -7.32 33.66 -8.96
CA GLY A 17 -8.06 34.53 -9.90
C GLY A 17 -8.37 33.88 -11.26
N LEU A 18 -7.70 32.81 -11.62
CA LEU A 18 -7.81 32.18 -12.95
C LEU A 18 -8.89 31.07 -13.02
N VAL A 19 -9.42 30.64 -11.90
CA VAL A 19 -10.45 29.60 -11.84
C VAL A 19 -11.87 30.14 -12.02
N PHE A 20 -12.07 31.47 -11.97
CA PHE A 20 -13.42 32.07 -11.98
C PHE A 20 -13.90 32.57 -13.33
N LEU A 21 -13.15 32.45 -14.43
CA LEU A 21 -13.52 32.98 -15.75
C LEU A 21 -13.87 31.94 -16.81
N GLY A 22 -14.12 30.69 -16.39
CA GLY A 22 -14.49 29.59 -17.28
C GLY A 22 -15.93 29.11 -17.15
N GLY A 23 -16.89 30.00 -17.05
CA GLY A 23 -18.28 29.60 -16.95
C GLY A 23 -19.24 30.52 -17.68
N LYS A 24 -19.41 30.33 -19.00
CA LYS A 24 -20.65 30.53 -19.77
C LYS A 24 -20.38 30.35 -21.26
N ILE A 25 -20.63 29.18 -21.77
CA ILE A 25 -21.10 29.04 -23.15
C ILE A 25 -22.34 28.15 -23.10
N MET A 26 -23.47 28.80 -23.16
CA MET A 26 -24.71 28.19 -23.58
C MET A 26 -24.64 27.90 -25.09
N THR A 27 -24.81 26.66 -25.47
CA THR A 27 -25.34 26.35 -26.79
C THR A 27 -26.44 25.30 -26.64
N LEU A 28 -27.66 25.78 -26.85
CA LEU A 28 -28.81 24.96 -27.11
C LEU A 28 -28.59 24.17 -28.40
N THR A 29 -28.62 22.85 -28.32
CA THR A 29 -28.99 22.03 -29.47
C THR A 29 -29.87 20.88 -28.96
N LYS A 30 -31.16 20.99 -29.25
CA LYS A 30 -32.13 19.89 -29.12
C LYS A 30 -31.74 18.78 -30.09
N ARG A 31 -31.64 17.55 -29.59
CA ARG A 31 -31.84 16.33 -30.37
C ARG A 31 -32.41 15.20 -29.52
N PRO A 32 -33.18 14.28 -30.08
CA PRO A 32 -34.23 13.58 -29.40
C PRO A 32 -33.78 12.33 -28.62
N GLU A 33 -34.65 11.94 -27.71
CA GLU A 33 -34.64 10.74 -26.88
C GLU A 33 -34.17 9.48 -27.60
N GLN A 34 -33.08 8.87 -27.08
CA GLN A 34 -32.88 7.44 -27.17
C GLN A 34 -32.92 6.85 -25.76
N LYS A 35 -33.99 6.14 -25.51
CA LYS A 35 -34.24 5.34 -24.33
C LYS A 35 -33.16 4.26 -24.23
N ILE A 36 -32.14 4.50 -23.41
CA ILE A 36 -31.18 3.48 -23.07
C ILE A 36 -31.53 3.00 -21.67
N THR A 37 -31.91 1.74 -21.63
CA THR A 37 -32.15 0.92 -20.45
C THR A 37 -31.06 1.12 -19.41
N ALA A 38 -31.50 1.47 -18.20
CA ALA A 38 -30.63 1.59 -17.04
C ALA A 38 -29.96 0.24 -16.75
N SER A 39 -28.69 0.11 -17.17
CA SER A 39 -27.80 -0.86 -16.58
C SER A 39 -27.34 -0.27 -15.26
N SER A 40 -27.78 -0.88 -14.18
CA SER A 40 -27.37 -0.59 -12.82
C SER A 40 -25.87 -0.88 -12.68
N SER A 41 -25.03 0.07 -13.05
CA SER A 41 -23.63 0.03 -12.64
C SER A 41 -23.58 0.36 -11.15
N LYS A 42 -23.40 -0.64 -10.32
CA LYS A 42 -22.95 -0.49 -8.94
C LYS A 42 -21.74 0.43 -8.99
N LYS A 43 -21.90 1.65 -8.47
CA LYS A 43 -20.81 2.59 -8.23
C LYS A 43 -19.91 1.90 -7.19
N VAL A 44 -18.84 1.24 -7.64
CA VAL A 44 -17.80 0.74 -6.76
C VAL A 44 -17.17 1.98 -6.15
N VAL A 45 -17.48 2.26 -4.91
CA VAL A 45 -16.81 3.28 -4.13
C VAL A 45 -15.39 2.75 -3.92
N GLN A 46 -14.45 3.21 -4.73
CA GLN A 46 -13.04 2.88 -4.54
C GLN A 46 -12.60 3.49 -3.22
N LYS A 47 -12.20 2.62 -2.29
CA LYS A 47 -11.65 3.01 -1.01
C LYS A 47 -10.30 3.70 -1.21
N PRO A 48 -9.96 4.76 -0.46
CA PRO A 48 -8.64 5.38 -0.52
C PRO A 48 -7.53 4.37 -0.28
N GLU A 49 -6.44 4.46 -1.02
CA GLU A 49 -5.29 3.54 -0.93
C GLU A 49 -4.72 3.44 0.50
N GLY A 50 -4.67 4.57 1.22
CA GLY A 50 -4.21 4.60 2.60
C GLY A 50 -5.07 3.78 3.57
N ASP A 51 -6.38 3.75 3.35
CA ASP A 51 -7.31 2.97 4.16
C ASP A 51 -7.15 1.47 3.86
N ILE A 52 -6.92 1.12 2.59
CA ILE A 52 -6.66 -0.27 2.19
C ILE A 52 -5.37 -0.80 2.84
N LYS A 53 -4.28 -0.04 2.75
CA LYS A 53 -3.01 -0.41 3.37
C LYS A 53 -3.11 -0.56 4.88
N LYS A 54 -3.85 0.33 5.52
CA LYS A 54 -4.09 0.24 6.97
C LYS A 54 -4.85 -1.03 7.34
N GLU A 55 -5.91 -1.36 6.61
CA GLU A 55 -6.68 -2.59 6.87
C GLU A 55 -5.87 -3.86 6.64
N GLN A 56 -5.06 -3.89 5.58
CA GLN A 56 -4.16 -5.00 5.32
C GLN A 56 -3.16 -5.18 6.48
N LEU A 57 -2.58 -4.09 6.96
CA LEU A 57 -1.64 -4.12 8.07
C LEU A 57 -2.30 -4.57 9.39
N ASP A 58 -3.47 -4.04 9.69
CA ASP A 58 -4.24 -4.41 10.88
C ASP A 58 -4.64 -5.90 10.82
N TYR A 59 -5.11 -6.37 9.66
CA TYR A 59 -5.43 -7.77 9.45
C TYR A 59 -4.22 -8.69 9.64
N LEU A 60 -3.04 -8.31 9.11
CA LEU A 60 -1.84 -9.10 9.27
C LEU A 60 -1.38 -9.16 10.74
N LYS A 61 -1.50 -8.06 11.49
CA LYS A 61 -1.18 -8.02 12.92
C LYS A 61 -2.05 -8.98 13.73
N GLU A 62 -3.31 -9.12 13.36
CA GLU A 62 -4.21 -10.11 13.99
C GLU A 62 -3.80 -11.57 13.66
N HIS A 63 -3.07 -11.76 12.57
CA HIS A 63 -2.63 -13.07 12.08
C HIS A 63 -1.10 -13.25 12.11
N GLU A 64 -0.38 -12.44 12.89
CA GLU A 64 1.08 -12.42 12.94
C GLU A 64 1.71 -13.78 13.22
N GLN A 65 0.98 -14.66 13.92
CA GLN A 65 1.47 -16.01 14.23
C GLN A 65 1.80 -16.82 12.98
N LYS A 66 1.04 -16.63 11.88
CA LYS A 66 1.35 -17.31 10.60
C LYS A 66 2.71 -16.89 10.05
N VAL A 67 3.06 -15.60 10.15
CA VAL A 67 4.39 -15.10 9.74
C VAL A 67 5.47 -15.66 10.64
N ILE A 68 5.25 -15.64 11.95
CA ILE A 68 6.19 -16.20 12.94
C ILE A 68 6.46 -17.67 12.67
N ASP A 69 5.43 -18.47 12.43
CA ASP A 69 5.55 -19.89 12.16
C ASP A 69 6.33 -20.17 10.86
N LEU A 70 6.08 -19.36 9.81
CA LEU A 70 6.80 -19.48 8.55
C LEU A 70 8.29 -19.16 8.71
N VAL A 71 8.63 -18.11 9.46
CA VAL A 71 10.02 -17.75 9.74
C VAL A 71 10.72 -18.82 10.59
N LYS A 72 10.05 -19.31 11.64
CA LYS A 72 10.59 -20.40 12.48
C LYS A 72 10.83 -21.69 11.73
N ALA A 73 10.01 -21.98 10.74
CA ALA A 73 10.15 -23.21 9.93
C ALA A 73 11.42 -23.22 9.08
N GLN A 74 12.07 -22.08 8.83
CA GLN A 74 13.31 -22.01 8.05
C GLN A 74 14.50 -22.63 8.76
N ASN A 75 14.58 -22.49 10.09
CA ASN A 75 15.73 -22.97 10.84
C ASN A 75 15.33 -23.29 12.29
N SER A 76 15.65 -24.49 12.74
CA SER A 76 15.33 -24.98 14.10
C SER A 76 16.03 -24.18 15.23
N LYS A 77 17.03 -23.36 14.90
CA LYS A 77 17.70 -22.47 15.86
C LYS A 77 16.94 -21.16 16.10
N VAL A 78 15.87 -20.90 15.36
CA VAL A 78 15.02 -19.73 15.57
C VAL A 78 14.11 -19.97 16.77
N GLU A 79 14.44 -19.37 17.91
CA GLU A 79 13.69 -19.48 19.15
C GLU A 79 12.58 -18.42 19.21
N SER A 80 12.88 -17.20 18.78
CA SER A 80 11.93 -16.09 18.75
C SER A 80 12.01 -15.28 17.47
N VAL A 81 10.90 -14.68 17.07
CA VAL A 81 10.77 -13.83 15.87
C VAL A 81 10.24 -12.47 16.31
N GLN A 82 10.92 -11.42 15.89
CA GLN A 82 10.51 -10.05 16.10
C GLN A 82 10.12 -9.46 14.75
N ILE A 83 8.88 -8.98 14.62
CA ILE A 83 8.38 -8.31 13.40
C ILE A 83 8.58 -6.81 13.55
N ASP A 84 9.17 -6.19 12.55
CA ASP A 84 9.34 -4.73 12.46
C ASP A 84 8.22 -4.16 11.57
N TRP A 85 7.12 -3.81 12.19
CA TRP A 85 5.94 -3.30 11.51
C TRP A 85 6.17 -1.97 10.79
N ASP A 86 7.11 -1.16 11.26
CA ASP A 86 7.42 0.14 10.69
C ASP A 86 8.19 0.02 9.37
N GLN A 87 8.81 -1.12 9.11
CA GLN A 87 9.49 -1.43 7.85
C GLN A 87 8.58 -2.10 6.80
N THR A 88 7.32 -2.32 7.11
CA THR A 88 6.37 -2.92 6.15
C THR A 88 6.28 -2.10 4.87
N GLN A 89 6.38 -2.77 3.72
CA GLN A 89 6.36 -2.14 2.40
C GLN A 89 5.33 -2.81 1.50
N TRP A 90 4.76 -2.02 0.59
CA TRP A 90 3.88 -2.50 -0.48
C TRP A 90 4.61 -2.36 -1.80
N GLY A 91 4.65 -3.43 -2.57
CA GLY A 91 5.33 -3.49 -3.85
C GLY A 91 4.46 -4.06 -4.95
N ASP A 92 4.86 -3.80 -6.17
CA ASP A 92 4.39 -4.48 -7.35
C ASP A 92 5.52 -5.39 -7.89
N GLY A 93 5.16 -6.45 -8.57
CA GLY A 93 6.13 -7.39 -9.16
C GLY A 93 6.89 -6.82 -10.36
N GLY A 94 6.69 -5.55 -10.70
CA GLY A 94 7.31 -4.87 -11.83
C GLY A 94 6.75 -5.34 -13.18
N LEU A 95 7.55 -5.19 -14.24
CA LEU A 95 7.12 -5.47 -15.62
C LEU A 95 6.93 -6.96 -15.93
N THR A 96 7.52 -7.86 -15.15
CA THR A 96 7.53 -9.29 -15.41
C THR A 96 6.51 -10.07 -14.58
N THR A 97 6.10 -9.52 -13.45
CA THR A 97 5.14 -10.16 -12.54
C THR A 97 4.24 -9.07 -11.97
N PRO A 98 3.07 -8.80 -12.54
CA PRO A 98 2.18 -7.72 -12.10
C PRO A 98 1.42 -8.06 -10.80
N GLU A 99 1.98 -8.88 -9.95
CA GLU A 99 1.39 -9.25 -8.67
C GLU A 99 1.76 -8.20 -7.61
N TYR A 100 0.73 -7.69 -6.95
CA TYR A 100 0.94 -6.84 -5.78
C TYR A 100 1.25 -7.68 -4.56
N TYR A 101 2.14 -7.20 -3.70
CA TYR A 101 2.51 -7.90 -2.48
C TYR A 101 2.83 -6.93 -1.34
N MET A 102 2.72 -7.43 -0.12
CA MET A 102 3.17 -6.75 1.09
C MET A 102 4.39 -7.46 1.65
N SER A 103 5.48 -6.73 1.82
CA SER A 103 6.72 -7.24 2.41
C SER A 103 6.79 -6.88 3.88
N VAL A 104 7.04 -7.88 4.71
CA VAL A 104 7.24 -7.74 6.14
C VAL A 104 8.66 -8.15 6.50
N TYR A 105 9.26 -7.39 7.38
CA TYR A 105 10.65 -7.55 7.80
C TYR A 105 10.74 -7.77 9.30
N GLY A 106 11.87 -8.30 9.74
CA GLY A 106 12.10 -8.44 11.15
C GLY A 106 13.44 -9.07 11.51
N ARG A 107 13.52 -9.46 12.76
CA ARG A 107 14.72 -10.05 13.37
C ARG A 107 14.38 -11.36 14.06
N ILE A 108 15.40 -12.11 14.43
CA ILE A 108 15.27 -13.35 15.19
C ILE A 108 16.10 -13.29 16.46
N ASN A 109 15.66 -14.01 17.50
CA ASN A 109 16.42 -14.25 18.74
C ASN A 109 16.96 -12.97 19.39
N HIS A 110 16.31 -11.80 19.15
CA HIS A 110 16.75 -10.47 19.59
C HIS A 110 18.16 -10.07 19.11
N ILE A 111 18.61 -10.64 17.99
CA ILE A 111 19.91 -10.31 17.36
C ILE A 111 19.73 -9.12 16.43
N GLU A 112 20.35 -7.98 16.73
CA GLU A 112 20.19 -6.74 15.95
C GLU A 112 20.67 -6.85 14.50
N GLU A 113 21.74 -7.63 14.27
CA GLU A 113 22.31 -7.84 12.93
C GLU A 113 21.57 -8.93 12.13
N SER A 114 20.52 -9.54 12.68
CA SER A 114 19.71 -10.51 11.98
C SER A 114 18.64 -9.82 11.13
N GLY A 115 18.24 -10.49 10.06
CA GLY A 115 17.20 -10.00 9.17
C GLY A 115 16.52 -11.14 8.41
N TRP A 116 15.25 -10.95 8.13
CA TRP A 116 14.44 -11.81 7.27
C TRP A 116 13.36 -10.99 6.57
N ARG A 117 12.82 -11.51 5.49
CA ARG A 117 11.67 -10.94 4.78
C ARG A 117 10.68 -12.03 4.40
N VAL A 118 9.41 -11.72 4.61
CA VAL A 118 8.28 -12.50 4.12
C VAL A 118 7.48 -11.62 3.17
N ASP A 119 7.16 -12.13 2.01
CA ASP A 119 6.32 -11.47 1.02
C ASP A 119 4.94 -12.15 1.01
N ILE A 120 3.90 -11.33 1.05
CA ILE A 120 2.50 -11.75 1.16
C ILE A 120 1.76 -11.25 -0.08
N PRO A 121 1.28 -12.12 -0.97
CA PRO A 121 0.52 -11.71 -2.14
C PRO A 121 -0.76 -10.97 -1.75
N ILE A 122 -1.14 -10.00 -2.57
CA ILE A 122 -2.38 -9.24 -2.43
C ILE A 122 -3.32 -9.65 -3.56
N ASN A 123 -4.51 -10.13 -3.21
CA ASN A 123 -5.54 -10.51 -4.15
C ASN A 123 -6.13 -9.29 -4.88
N GLU A 124 -6.82 -9.53 -6.00
CA GLU A 124 -7.48 -8.47 -6.79
C GLU A 124 -8.53 -7.67 -5.99
N ASP A 125 -9.10 -8.25 -4.96
CA ASP A 125 -10.03 -7.59 -4.03
C ASP A 125 -9.34 -6.81 -2.89
N ASN A 126 -8.02 -6.68 -2.95
CA ASN A 126 -7.14 -6.06 -1.94
C ASN A 126 -7.02 -6.84 -0.61
N THR A 127 -7.48 -8.06 -0.52
CA THR A 127 -7.22 -8.91 0.66
C THR A 127 -5.82 -9.53 0.60
N LEU A 128 -5.24 -9.83 1.77
CA LEU A 128 -3.96 -10.54 1.86
C LEU A 128 -4.16 -12.04 1.68
N ASN A 129 -3.32 -12.65 0.85
CA ASN A 129 -3.30 -14.11 0.68
C ASN A 129 -2.27 -14.73 1.63
N LEU A 130 -2.67 -14.99 2.87
CA LEU A 130 -1.77 -15.54 3.89
C LEU A 130 -1.40 -17.00 3.64
N ASP A 131 -2.13 -17.71 2.79
CA ASP A 131 -1.84 -19.12 2.51
C ASP A 131 -0.76 -19.29 1.42
N GLU A 132 -0.55 -18.23 0.64
CA GLU A 132 0.49 -18.19 -0.41
C GLU A 132 1.69 -17.27 -0.03
N MET A 133 1.79 -16.85 1.24
CA MET A 133 2.96 -16.10 1.67
C MET A 133 4.23 -16.95 1.59
N TYR A 134 5.33 -16.30 1.26
CA TYR A 134 6.62 -16.99 1.05
C TYR A 134 7.80 -16.19 1.62
N ILE A 135 8.91 -16.88 1.79
CA ILE A 135 10.16 -16.27 2.21
C ILE A 135 10.71 -15.45 1.06
N GLY A 136 10.74 -14.14 1.22
CA GLY A 136 11.31 -13.20 0.24
C GLY A 136 12.82 -13.00 0.42
N SER A 137 13.33 -13.26 1.64
CA SER A 137 14.76 -13.29 1.94
C SER A 137 15.00 -14.25 3.11
N ASP A 138 15.92 -15.17 2.93
CA ASP A 138 16.35 -16.10 3.97
C ASP A 138 16.88 -15.36 5.20
N ILE A 139 16.85 -16.05 6.34
CA ILE A 139 17.39 -15.49 7.59
C ILE A 139 18.90 -15.28 7.46
N GLY A 140 19.34 -14.05 7.67
CA GLY A 140 20.76 -13.68 7.71
C GLY A 140 21.15 -13.08 9.05
N ILE A 141 22.43 -13.24 9.42
CA ILE A 141 23.07 -12.56 10.55
C ILE A 141 24.39 -11.98 10.07
N GLY A 142 24.55 -10.65 10.20
CA GLY A 142 25.79 -9.98 9.76
C GLY A 142 26.15 -10.22 8.30
N GLY A 143 25.13 -10.33 7.42
CA GLY A 143 25.29 -10.58 5.99
C GLY A 143 25.62 -12.02 5.60
N ARG A 144 25.49 -12.97 6.51
CA ARG A 144 25.65 -14.42 6.25
C ARG A 144 24.34 -15.15 6.52
N LEU A 145 24.09 -16.22 5.78
CA LEU A 145 22.96 -17.12 6.06
C LEU A 145 23.09 -17.75 7.45
N PHE A 146 21.97 -17.82 8.15
CA PHE A 146 21.86 -18.34 9.52
C PHE A 146 21.64 -19.85 9.56
#